data_ca7f7e4f8511876d6a646c84a88250af
#
_entry.id   ca7f7e4f8511876d6a646c84a88250af
#
_cell.length_a   1.000
_cell.length_b   1.000
_cell.length_c   1.000
_cell.angle_alpha   90.00
_cell.angle_beta   90.00
_cell.angle_gamma   90.00
#
_symmetry.space_group_name_H-M   'P 1'
#
loop_
_entity.id
_entity.type
_entity.pdbx_description
1 polymer ?
#
loop_
_entity_poly.entity_id
_entity_poly.type
_entity_poly.pdbx_seq_one_letter_code
_entity_poly.pdbx_strand_id
1 'polypeptide(L)'
;MVIKLFHRHSVFSCVCILALAVSITMAVNFGSARMNAKASTEKPKSTVSESSQAVIAPVKASSPNEMRAVWVPFMSIDMSREEDKSEKAFKKKFDNIVSGAKKCGMNTLIVHVRPYGDALYKSSYFPWSHIVGGTQGVNPGYDPLAYMVEAAHKQGMQFHAWINPLRIQLSGTPSIIAQDNPLTKWKNDVSKKDWIATNGDGKYYNPAYSQVRKLIADGAQEIAKNYDVDGIQFDDYFYPTQNPEFDKTAYDNYSKSASKNGKPLSLMEWRRGNINALVSLVYSEIKAVNPNISFGIAPQGNVQNDLNMGADVSTWCSVKGYVDYICPQLYVNFDNPVLPFDSAAQNWHKLVKNTNVKLYLGLAVYKSGSDADNGTWKKSNNILAQQVNVGRKTNCDGFMFYSWDYLNKDQTKEEVQNVMKVLNS
;
A
#
# COMPACT_ATOMS: atom_id res chain seq x y z
N MET A 1 -46.33 25.45 -37.95
CA MET A 1 -45.21 24.67 -38.44
C MET A 1 -44.47 24.11 -37.21
N VAL A 2 -44.57 22.81 -37.03
CA VAL A 2 -44.30 22.07 -35.77
C VAL A 2 -42.82 21.76 -35.69
N ILE A 3 -42.15 22.10 -34.57
CA ILE A 3 -40.80 21.60 -34.25
C ILE A 3 -40.93 20.65 -33.07
N LYS A 4 -40.61 19.40 -33.32
CA LYS A 4 -40.60 18.30 -32.35
C LYS A 4 -39.40 18.44 -31.37
N LEU A 5 -39.70 18.43 -30.08
CA LEU A 5 -38.73 18.15 -29.03
C LEU A 5 -38.32 16.66 -29.08
N PHE A 6 -37.03 16.37 -29.17
CA PHE A 6 -36.46 15.08 -28.83
C PHE A 6 -35.82 15.12 -27.45
N HIS A 7 -36.42 14.44 -26.50
CA HIS A 7 -35.81 14.07 -25.23
C HIS A 7 -34.76 13.01 -25.51
N ARG A 8 -33.50 13.32 -25.21
CA ARG A 8 -32.44 12.30 -25.04
C ARG A 8 -32.21 12.11 -23.57
N HIS A 9 -32.63 10.94 -23.05
CA HIS A 9 -32.18 10.43 -21.76
C HIS A 9 -30.69 10.09 -21.85
N SER A 10 -29.87 10.83 -21.13
CA SER A 10 -28.48 10.51 -20.89
C SER A 10 -28.41 9.51 -19.74
N VAL A 11 -28.06 8.27 -20.07
CA VAL A 11 -27.75 7.22 -19.10
C VAL A 11 -26.38 7.54 -18.52
N PHE A 12 -26.32 8.01 -17.29
CA PHE A 12 -25.08 8.15 -16.54
C PHE A 12 -24.57 6.74 -16.19
N SER A 13 -23.57 6.30 -16.93
CA SER A 13 -22.78 5.13 -16.58
C SER A 13 -21.84 5.51 -15.44
N CYS A 14 -22.15 5.03 -14.25
CA CYS A 14 -21.27 5.11 -13.08
C CYS A 14 -20.09 4.18 -13.32
N VAL A 15 -18.96 4.69 -13.79
CA VAL A 15 -17.72 3.90 -13.88
C VAL A 15 -17.09 3.89 -12.49
N CYS A 16 -17.41 2.87 -11.72
CA CYS A 16 -16.61 2.49 -10.56
C CYS A 16 -15.25 2.04 -11.06
N ILE A 17 -14.22 2.86 -10.89
CA ILE A 17 -12.83 2.43 -11.06
C ILE A 17 -12.48 1.54 -9.86
N LEU A 18 -12.76 0.24 -10.01
CA LEU A 18 -12.14 -0.79 -9.20
C LEU A 18 -10.63 -0.78 -9.50
N ALA A 19 -9.82 -0.66 -8.47
CA ALA A 19 -8.42 -1.06 -8.54
C ALA A 19 -8.40 -2.58 -8.81
N LEU A 20 -8.36 -2.97 -10.08
CA LEU A 20 -8.18 -4.35 -10.48
C LEU A 20 -6.74 -4.75 -10.16
N ALA A 21 -6.58 -5.57 -9.11
CA ALA A 21 -5.45 -6.45 -9.01
C ALA A 21 -5.57 -7.46 -10.17
N VAL A 22 -4.80 -7.26 -11.22
CA VAL A 22 -4.73 -8.20 -12.35
C VAL A 22 -3.97 -9.43 -11.86
N SER A 23 -4.72 -10.45 -11.42
CA SER A 23 -4.20 -11.79 -11.23
C SER A 23 -4.02 -12.43 -12.61
N ILE A 24 -2.82 -12.40 -13.16
CA ILE A 24 -2.48 -13.16 -14.36
C ILE A 24 -2.35 -14.63 -13.94
N THR A 25 -3.36 -15.42 -14.21
CA THR A 25 -3.31 -16.88 -14.12
C THR A 25 -2.56 -17.40 -15.34
N MET A 26 -1.27 -17.70 -15.20
CA MET A 26 -0.57 -18.56 -16.16
C MET A 26 -0.88 -20.01 -15.84
N ALA A 27 -1.68 -20.65 -16.71
CA ALA A 27 -1.85 -22.09 -16.74
C ALA A 27 -0.54 -22.73 -17.24
N VAL A 28 0.19 -23.39 -16.35
CA VAL A 28 1.30 -24.25 -16.73
C VAL A 28 0.75 -25.66 -16.92
N ASN A 29 0.74 -26.12 -18.17
CA ASN A 29 0.46 -27.51 -18.51
C ASN A 29 1.60 -28.41 -18.03
N PHE A 30 1.36 -29.21 -17.00
CA PHE A 30 2.21 -30.35 -16.68
C PHE A 30 1.66 -31.61 -17.31
N GLY A 31 2.45 -32.18 -18.19
CA GLY A 31 2.19 -33.47 -18.81
C GLY A 31 2.14 -34.59 -17.78
N SER A 32 1.07 -35.38 -17.87
CA SER A 32 0.82 -36.56 -17.02
C SER A 32 1.72 -37.72 -17.41
N ALA A 33 2.61 -38.13 -16.52
CA ALA A 33 3.21 -39.48 -16.55
C ALA A 33 2.32 -40.44 -15.73
N ARG A 34 1.69 -41.40 -16.41
CA ARG A 34 0.95 -42.50 -15.78
C ARG A 34 1.93 -43.48 -15.15
N MET A 35 1.84 -43.69 -13.85
CA MET A 35 2.31 -44.92 -13.20
C MET A 35 1.12 -45.68 -12.64
N ASN A 36 0.96 -46.94 -13.11
CA ASN A 36 -0.03 -47.90 -12.65
C ASN A 36 0.38 -48.43 -11.26
N ALA A 37 -0.52 -48.32 -10.28
CA ALA A 37 -0.45 -49.13 -9.07
C ALA A 37 -1.81 -49.76 -8.80
N LYS A 38 -1.82 -51.08 -8.57
CA LYS A 38 -2.98 -51.95 -8.37
C LYS A 38 -3.76 -51.58 -7.10
N ALA A 39 -5.08 -51.57 -7.26
CA ALA A 39 -6.02 -51.42 -6.16
C ALA A 39 -6.07 -52.71 -5.31
N SER A 40 -6.04 -52.56 -4.01
CA SER A 40 -6.51 -53.55 -3.04
C SER A 40 -7.70 -52.95 -2.31
N THR A 41 -8.80 -53.69 -2.39
CA THR A 41 -10.11 -53.34 -1.81
C THR A 41 -10.15 -53.85 -0.36
N GLU A 42 -10.22 -52.89 0.58
CA GLU A 42 -10.81 -53.13 1.91
C GLU A 42 -11.68 -51.93 2.32
N LYS A 43 -12.97 -52.27 2.66
CA LYS A 43 -13.91 -51.33 3.24
C LYS A 43 -13.63 -51.12 4.72
N PRO A 44 -13.50 -49.88 5.20
CA PRO A 44 -13.63 -49.63 6.63
C PRO A 44 -15.09 -49.29 6.99
N LYS A 45 -15.50 -49.86 8.13
CA LYS A 45 -16.75 -49.62 8.85
C LYS A 45 -16.88 -48.13 9.25
N SER A 46 -18.08 -47.60 9.11
CA SER A 46 -18.50 -46.33 9.64
C SER A 46 -18.50 -46.34 11.18
N THR A 47 -17.59 -45.60 11.81
CA THR A 47 -17.76 -45.13 13.17
C THR A 47 -18.12 -43.64 13.14
N VAL A 48 -19.28 -43.34 13.68
CA VAL A 48 -19.77 -41.97 13.94
C VAL A 48 -18.81 -41.36 14.93
N SER A 49 -18.03 -40.37 14.47
CA SER A 49 -17.16 -39.57 15.34
C SER A 49 -17.99 -38.37 15.85
N GLU A 50 -18.16 -38.30 17.15
CA GLU A 50 -18.69 -37.16 17.87
C GLU A 50 -17.90 -35.89 17.48
N SER A 51 -18.66 -34.82 17.23
CA SER A 51 -18.09 -33.49 16.98
C SER A 51 -17.24 -33.05 18.17
N SER A 52 -15.93 -33.14 18.03
CA SER A 52 -15.01 -32.49 18.96
C SER A 52 -15.19 -30.96 18.80
N GLN A 53 -15.87 -30.34 19.78
CA GLN A 53 -15.78 -28.89 19.97
C GLN A 53 -14.30 -28.53 20.12
N ALA A 54 -13.77 -27.81 19.11
CA ALA A 54 -12.42 -27.28 19.19
C ALA A 54 -12.36 -26.36 20.41
N VAL A 55 -11.58 -26.76 21.40
CA VAL A 55 -11.23 -25.91 22.54
C VAL A 55 -10.50 -24.71 21.97
N ILE A 56 -11.19 -23.55 21.94
CA ILE A 56 -10.60 -22.27 21.54
C ILE A 56 -9.51 -21.98 22.57
N ALA A 57 -8.24 -22.11 22.14
CA ALA A 57 -7.12 -21.71 22.97
C ALA A 57 -7.31 -20.25 23.40
N PRO A 58 -6.93 -19.86 24.65
CA PRO A 58 -7.13 -18.50 25.13
C PRO A 58 -6.53 -17.48 24.16
N VAL A 59 -7.32 -16.44 23.83
CA VAL A 59 -6.92 -15.34 22.95
C VAL A 59 -5.81 -14.57 23.68
N LYS A 60 -4.69 -14.34 23.02
CA LYS A 60 -3.62 -13.49 23.57
C LYS A 60 -4.16 -12.06 23.64
N ALA A 61 -4.14 -11.47 24.83
CA ALA A 61 -4.56 -10.08 25.04
C ALA A 61 -3.76 -9.08 24.20
N SER A 62 -4.35 -7.90 23.95
CA SER A 62 -3.67 -6.80 23.26
C SER A 62 -2.41 -6.36 24.02
N SER A 63 -1.32 -6.10 23.31
CA SER A 63 -0.16 -5.41 23.88
C SER A 63 -0.50 -3.92 24.09
N PRO A 64 -0.03 -3.28 25.16
CA PRO A 64 -0.18 -1.82 25.32
C PRO A 64 0.38 -1.01 24.15
N ASN A 65 1.36 -1.57 23.45
CA ASN A 65 2.03 -0.94 22.30
C ASN A 65 1.56 -1.50 20.95
N GLU A 66 0.44 -2.24 20.91
CA GLU A 66 -0.10 -2.78 19.66
C GLU A 66 -0.52 -1.65 18.72
N MET A 67 0.08 -1.56 17.53
CA MET A 67 -0.37 -0.62 16.52
C MET A 67 -1.75 -1.05 15.98
N ARG A 68 -2.69 -0.12 15.97
CA ARG A 68 -4.03 -0.27 15.39
C ARG A 68 -4.24 0.88 14.44
N ALA A 69 -3.71 0.71 13.22
CA ALA A 69 -3.71 1.75 12.22
C ALA A 69 -4.82 1.57 11.19
N VAL A 70 -5.25 2.68 10.60
CA VAL A 70 -6.12 2.67 9.42
C VAL A 70 -5.49 3.48 8.30
N TRP A 71 -5.51 2.94 7.08
CA TRP A 71 -5.15 3.70 5.89
C TRP A 71 -6.26 4.65 5.50
N VAL A 72 -5.88 5.90 5.27
CA VAL A 72 -6.73 6.97 4.72
C VAL A 72 -6.21 7.28 3.31
N PRO A 73 -6.76 6.64 2.27
CA PRO A 73 -6.34 6.88 0.90
C PRO A 73 -6.70 8.30 0.47
N PHE A 74 -5.98 8.82 -0.52
CA PHE A 74 -6.18 10.19 -1.02
C PHE A 74 -7.62 10.46 -1.45
N MET A 75 -8.35 9.45 -1.92
CA MET A 75 -9.76 9.55 -2.31
C MET A 75 -10.66 9.98 -1.14
N SER A 76 -10.33 9.57 0.10
CA SER A 76 -11.10 9.92 1.30
C SER A 76 -10.96 11.40 1.69
N ILE A 77 -9.88 12.05 1.25
CA ILE A 77 -9.56 13.45 1.56
C ILE A 77 -9.58 14.34 0.31
N ASP A 78 -10.04 13.81 -0.84
CA ASP A 78 -10.11 14.52 -2.10
C ASP A 78 -11.13 15.68 -2.03
N MET A 79 -10.62 16.89 -2.29
CA MET A 79 -11.39 18.14 -2.38
C MET A 79 -11.62 18.56 -3.82
N SER A 80 -11.02 17.88 -4.80
CA SER A 80 -11.04 18.32 -6.20
C SER A 80 -12.46 18.40 -6.78
N ARG A 81 -13.35 17.55 -6.29
CA ARG A 81 -14.76 17.45 -6.72
C ARG A 81 -15.75 18.10 -5.75
N GLU A 82 -15.28 18.63 -4.62
CA GLU A 82 -16.13 19.32 -3.67
C GLU A 82 -16.46 20.75 -4.21
N GLU A 83 -17.68 21.21 -3.94
CA GLU A 83 -18.08 22.60 -4.26
C GLU A 83 -17.31 23.59 -3.39
N ASP A 84 -17.27 23.31 -2.06
CA ASP A 84 -16.49 24.09 -1.10
C ASP A 84 -15.11 23.43 -0.88
N LYS A 85 -14.05 24.06 -1.41
CA LYS A 85 -12.66 23.64 -1.25
C LYS A 85 -11.92 24.43 -0.16
N SER A 86 -12.65 25.15 0.67
CA SER A 86 -12.07 25.96 1.74
C SER A 86 -11.34 25.11 2.77
N GLU A 87 -10.43 25.74 3.48
CA GLU A 87 -9.76 25.14 4.65
C GLU A 87 -10.76 24.59 5.67
N LYS A 88 -11.87 25.32 5.91
CA LYS A 88 -12.94 24.91 6.83
C LYS A 88 -13.61 23.60 6.39
N ALA A 89 -13.89 23.45 5.09
CA ALA A 89 -14.47 22.23 4.55
C ALA A 89 -13.50 21.05 4.64
N PHE A 90 -12.22 21.27 4.31
CA PHE A 90 -11.17 20.26 4.48
C PHE A 90 -11.03 19.81 5.93
N LYS A 91 -10.93 20.76 6.87
CA LYS A 91 -10.86 20.49 8.32
C LYS A 91 -12.02 19.62 8.78
N LYS A 92 -13.25 20.01 8.44
CA LYS A 92 -14.46 19.24 8.79
C LYS A 92 -14.41 17.82 8.23
N LYS A 93 -13.96 17.64 6.98
CA LYS A 93 -13.82 16.32 6.34
C LYS A 93 -12.81 15.46 7.12
N PHE A 94 -11.64 16.01 7.42
CA PHE A 94 -10.60 15.27 8.13
C PHE A 94 -10.93 15.00 9.60
N ASP A 95 -11.58 15.92 10.32
CA ASP A 95 -12.05 15.72 11.69
C ASP A 95 -13.04 14.54 11.80
N ASN A 96 -13.89 14.37 10.80
CA ASN A 96 -14.78 13.20 10.73
C ASN A 96 -13.99 11.90 10.59
N ILE A 97 -12.89 11.91 9.83
CA ILE A 97 -11.99 10.75 9.69
C ILE A 97 -11.33 10.42 11.03
N VAL A 98 -10.71 11.41 11.67
CA VAL A 98 -10.02 11.24 12.95
C VAL A 98 -10.98 10.71 14.02
N SER A 99 -12.13 11.38 14.19
CA SER A 99 -13.11 10.99 15.21
C SER A 99 -13.71 9.61 14.98
N GLY A 100 -13.99 9.27 13.72
CA GLY A 100 -14.51 7.96 13.34
C GLY A 100 -13.47 6.85 13.52
N ALA A 101 -12.23 7.05 13.11
CA ALA A 101 -11.13 6.11 13.34
C ALA A 101 -10.91 5.85 14.83
N LYS A 102 -10.90 6.92 15.65
CA LYS A 102 -10.79 6.81 17.10
C LYS A 102 -11.92 5.99 17.71
N LYS A 103 -13.18 6.21 17.28
CA LYS A 103 -14.34 5.43 17.73
C LYS A 103 -14.22 3.95 17.36
N CYS A 104 -13.55 3.62 16.27
CA CYS A 104 -13.25 2.24 15.86
C CYS A 104 -12.03 1.64 16.60
N GLY A 105 -11.46 2.32 17.59
CA GLY A 105 -10.35 1.81 18.40
C GLY A 105 -8.97 1.95 17.71
N MET A 106 -8.87 2.74 16.65
CA MET A 106 -7.59 3.03 16.00
C MET A 106 -6.75 3.99 16.82
N ASN A 107 -5.43 3.81 16.80
CA ASN A 107 -4.46 4.67 17.47
C ASN A 107 -3.48 5.33 16.50
N THR A 108 -3.56 5.01 15.20
CA THR A 108 -2.67 5.53 14.17
C THR A 108 -3.41 5.76 12.86
N LEU A 109 -3.14 6.87 12.19
CA LEU A 109 -3.61 7.17 10.85
C LEU A 109 -2.44 7.07 9.85
N ILE A 110 -2.63 6.32 8.77
CA ILE A 110 -1.68 6.25 7.65
C ILE A 110 -2.30 7.00 6.48
N VAL A 111 -1.90 8.25 6.26
CA VAL A 111 -2.59 9.17 5.34
C VAL A 111 -1.80 9.38 4.06
N HIS A 112 -2.45 9.20 2.92
CA HIS A 112 -1.82 9.32 1.60
C HIS A 112 -1.59 10.79 1.23
N VAL A 113 -0.40 11.30 1.55
CA VAL A 113 -0.03 12.72 1.36
C VAL A 113 0.71 12.99 0.04
N ARG A 114 1.21 11.94 -0.63
CA ARG A 114 1.84 12.02 -1.96
C ARG A 114 1.48 10.81 -2.82
N PRO A 115 0.27 10.78 -3.40
CA PRO A 115 -0.20 9.67 -4.24
C PRO A 115 0.35 9.68 -5.66
N TYR A 116 0.82 10.84 -6.13
CA TYR A 116 1.36 11.10 -7.45
C TYR A 116 2.67 11.89 -7.37
N GLY A 117 3.13 12.43 -8.48
CA GLY A 117 4.28 13.35 -8.53
C GLY A 117 3.94 14.76 -8.02
N ASP A 118 3.09 14.87 -7.00
CA ASP A 118 2.62 16.10 -6.37
C ASP A 118 2.43 15.90 -4.86
N ALA A 119 2.20 16.96 -4.09
CA ALA A 119 2.17 16.90 -2.63
C ALA A 119 0.94 17.61 -2.04
N LEU A 120 0.37 17.03 -0.97
CA LEU A 120 -0.69 17.64 -0.15
C LEU A 120 -0.11 18.58 0.93
N TYR A 121 1.08 19.10 0.69
CA TYR A 121 1.80 20.01 1.59
C TYR A 121 2.70 20.94 0.78
N LYS A 122 3.19 22.02 1.43
CA LYS A 122 4.15 22.92 0.79
C LYS A 122 5.48 22.19 0.61
N SER A 123 5.84 21.92 -0.66
CA SER A 123 7.09 21.24 -1.00
C SER A 123 7.98 22.09 -1.90
N SER A 124 9.29 21.96 -1.70
CA SER A 124 10.33 22.53 -2.56
C SER A 124 10.61 21.65 -3.79
N TYR A 125 10.13 20.41 -3.78
CA TYR A 125 10.44 19.39 -4.77
C TYR A 125 9.26 19.05 -5.68
N PHE A 126 8.02 19.14 -5.14
CA PHE A 126 6.80 18.70 -5.81
C PHE A 126 5.75 19.83 -5.83
N PRO A 127 4.98 19.98 -6.94
CA PRO A 127 3.89 20.93 -6.99
C PRO A 127 2.77 20.57 -5.99
N TRP A 128 1.93 21.52 -5.66
CA TRP A 128 0.70 21.27 -4.93
C TRP A 128 -0.17 20.23 -5.65
N SER A 129 -0.74 19.33 -4.90
CA SER A 129 -1.59 18.27 -5.45
C SER A 129 -2.94 18.83 -5.94
N HIS A 130 -3.40 18.31 -7.08
CA HIS A 130 -4.75 18.54 -7.59
C HIS A 130 -5.84 18.12 -6.61
N ILE A 131 -5.55 17.18 -5.72
CA ILE A 131 -6.48 16.65 -4.72
C ILE A 131 -6.99 17.74 -3.78
N VAL A 132 -6.16 18.70 -3.42
CA VAL A 132 -6.52 19.81 -2.53
C VAL A 132 -6.76 21.11 -3.25
N GLY A 133 -6.03 21.38 -4.33
CA GLY A 133 -6.17 22.61 -5.12
C GLY A 133 -7.13 22.49 -6.31
N GLY A 134 -7.64 21.29 -6.60
CA GLY A 134 -8.46 21.02 -7.79
C GLY A 134 -7.65 20.88 -9.09
N THR A 135 -6.54 21.58 -9.22
CA THR A 135 -5.58 21.48 -10.33
C THR A 135 -4.17 21.40 -9.76
N GLN A 136 -3.31 20.56 -10.34
CA GLN A 136 -1.92 20.41 -9.88
C GLN A 136 -1.17 21.75 -10.02
N GLY A 137 -0.42 22.12 -8.98
CA GLY A 137 0.33 23.37 -8.88
C GLY A 137 -0.44 24.52 -8.26
N VAL A 138 -1.76 24.41 -8.09
CA VAL A 138 -2.58 25.43 -7.44
C VAL A 138 -2.48 25.31 -5.93
N ASN A 139 -1.98 26.38 -5.28
CA ASN A 139 -1.92 26.45 -3.82
C ASN A 139 -3.34 26.52 -3.24
N PRO A 140 -3.75 25.61 -2.34
CA PRO A 140 -5.09 25.63 -1.75
C PRO A 140 -5.33 26.80 -0.77
N GLY A 141 -4.28 27.55 -0.41
CA GLY A 141 -4.36 28.66 0.55
C GLY A 141 -4.21 28.24 2.03
N TYR A 142 -4.00 26.97 2.29
CA TYR A 142 -3.75 26.40 3.63
C TYR A 142 -2.78 25.23 3.53
N ASP A 143 -2.31 24.72 4.66
CA ASP A 143 -1.44 23.53 4.70
C ASP A 143 -2.22 22.30 5.20
N PRO A 144 -2.65 21.42 4.28
CA PRO A 144 -3.40 20.21 4.65
C PRO A 144 -2.63 19.28 5.58
N LEU A 145 -1.33 19.05 5.34
CA LEU A 145 -0.53 18.12 6.14
C LEU A 145 -0.34 18.61 7.58
N ALA A 146 -0.02 19.91 7.74
CA ALA A 146 0.11 20.49 9.07
C ALA A 146 -1.18 20.31 9.89
N TYR A 147 -2.34 20.58 9.27
CA TYR A 147 -3.63 20.38 9.95
C TYR A 147 -3.90 18.91 10.29
N MET A 148 -3.61 18.00 9.35
CA MET A 148 -3.89 16.57 9.55
C MET A 148 -3.08 15.98 10.71
N VAL A 149 -1.81 16.34 10.81
CA VAL A 149 -0.93 15.94 11.93
C VAL A 149 -1.47 16.48 13.26
N GLU A 150 -1.77 17.79 13.32
CA GLU A 150 -2.32 18.42 14.51
C GLU A 150 -3.63 17.78 14.97
N ALA A 151 -4.55 17.51 14.04
CA ALA A 151 -5.84 16.91 14.35
C ALA A 151 -5.72 15.48 14.88
N ALA A 152 -4.79 14.67 14.33
CA ALA A 152 -4.49 13.33 14.83
C ALA A 152 -3.92 13.38 16.24
N HIS A 153 -2.90 14.21 16.48
CA HIS A 153 -2.23 14.35 17.78
C HIS A 153 -3.19 14.87 18.86
N LYS A 154 -4.09 15.81 18.55
CA LYS A 154 -5.15 16.27 19.49
C LYS A 154 -6.04 15.14 20.00
N GLN A 155 -6.18 14.07 19.24
CA GLN A 155 -6.93 12.87 19.62
C GLN A 155 -6.05 11.76 20.22
N GLY A 156 -4.76 12.04 20.45
CA GLY A 156 -3.78 11.06 20.94
C GLY A 156 -3.55 9.91 19.95
N MET A 157 -3.60 10.20 18.66
CA MET A 157 -3.32 9.25 17.57
C MET A 157 -2.02 9.60 16.90
N GLN A 158 -1.24 8.60 16.51
CA GLN A 158 -0.08 8.78 15.65
C GLN A 158 -0.50 9.10 14.21
N PHE A 159 0.36 9.82 13.50
CA PHE A 159 0.19 10.16 12.09
C PHE A 159 1.40 9.70 11.27
N HIS A 160 1.17 8.80 10.32
CA HIS A 160 2.18 8.40 9.33
C HIS A 160 1.84 8.97 7.96
N ALA A 161 2.80 9.66 7.35
CA ALA A 161 2.68 10.19 6.00
C ALA A 161 2.91 9.07 4.96
N TRP A 162 1.87 8.69 4.22
CA TRP A 162 1.98 7.68 3.18
C TRP A 162 2.34 8.32 1.84
N ILE A 163 3.34 7.76 1.19
CA ILE A 163 3.91 8.20 -0.08
C ILE A 163 3.93 7.03 -1.06
N ASN A 164 3.41 7.22 -2.27
CA ASN A 164 3.78 6.40 -3.42
C ASN A 164 5.10 6.92 -3.99
N PRO A 165 6.19 6.13 -3.98
CA PRO A 165 7.50 6.68 -4.29
C PRO A 165 7.73 6.98 -5.78
N LEU A 166 7.14 6.18 -6.70
CA LEU A 166 7.52 6.25 -8.11
C LEU A 166 6.44 6.81 -9.03
N ARG A 167 5.16 6.76 -8.65
CA ARG A 167 4.07 7.15 -9.54
C ARG A 167 3.98 8.67 -9.72
N ILE A 168 4.00 9.13 -10.97
CA ILE A 168 3.82 10.54 -11.33
C ILE A 168 2.41 10.81 -11.81
N GLN A 169 1.92 9.93 -12.71
CA GLN A 169 0.59 10.03 -13.33
C GLN A 169 0.09 8.61 -13.63
N LEU A 170 -1.20 8.37 -13.52
CA LEU A 170 -1.83 7.10 -13.89
C LEU A 170 -3.23 7.37 -14.44
N SER A 171 -3.58 6.72 -15.56
CA SER A 171 -4.90 6.83 -16.20
C SER A 171 -5.35 8.29 -16.39
N GLY A 172 -4.41 9.13 -16.86
CA GLY A 172 -4.65 10.55 -17.07
C GLY A 172 -4.82 11.39 -15.80
N THR A 173 -4.54 10.85 -14.62
CA THR A 173 -4.64 11.56 -13.34
C THR A 173 -3.24 11.82 -12.74
N PRO A 174 -2.90 13.07 -12.37
CA PRO A 174 -3.65 14.31 -12.65
C PRO A 174 -3.73 14.62 -14.14
N SER A 175 -4.85 15.22 -14.60
CA SER A 175 -5.07 15.52 -16.03
C SER A 175 -4.18 16.65 -16.54
N ILE A 176 -3.84 17.58 -15.66
CA ILE A 176 -2.93 18.69 -15.94
C ILE A 176 -1.68 18.48 -15.08
N ILE A 177 -0.52 18.46 -15.75
CA ILE A 177 0.78 18.41 -15.07
C ILE A 177 1.33 19.84 -14.96
N ALA A 178 1.64 20.25 -13.75
CA ALA A 178 2.13 21.60 -13.46
C ALA A 178 3.52 21.87 -14.09
N GLN A 179 3.83 23.12 -14.35
CA GLN A 179 5.12 23.53 -14.96
C GLN A 179 6.31 23.25 -14.04
N ASP A 180 6.09 23.33 -12.74
CA ASP A 180 7.10 23.05 -11.71
C ASP A 180 7.24 21.56 -11.37
N ASN A 181 6.39 20.68 -11.94
CA ASN A 181 6.53 19.24 -11.78
C ASN A 181 7.85 18.73 -12.39
N PRO A 182 8.62 17.86 -11.70
CA PRO A 182 9.83 17.27 -12.24
C PRO A 182 9.65 16.64 -13.63
N LEU A 183 8.50 16.00 -13.90
CA LEU A 183 8.19 15.46 -15.24
C LEU A 183 8.24 16.57 -16.30
N THR A 184 7.62 17.73 -16.06
CA THR A 184 7.61 18.84 -17.01
C THR A 184 9.02 19.42 -17.19
N LYS A 185 9.77 19.58 -16.10
CA LYS A 185 11.14 20.08 -16.15
C LYS A 185 12.09 19.12 -16.89
N TRP A 186 11.93 17.82 -16.72
CA TRP A 186 12.87 16.83 -17.25
C TRP A 186 12.57 16.39 -18.68
N LYS A 187 11.30 16.37 -19.11
CA LYS A 187 10.92 15.91 -20.46
C LYS A 187 11.61 16.69 -21.59
N ASN A 188 11.96 17.97 -21.35
CA ASN A 188 12.58 18.87 -22.31
C ASN A 188 14.11 18.86 -22.22
N ASP A 189 14.69 18.13 -21.26
CA ASP A 189 16.13 17.98 -21.06
C ASP A 189 16.59 16.63 -21.60
N VAL A 190 17.31 16.65 -22.71
CA VAL A 190 17.79 15.42 -23.39
C VAL A 190 18.63 14.53 -22.46
N SER A 191 19.35 15.12 -21.50
CA SER A 191 20.16 14.37 -20.53
C SER A 191 19.32 13.65 -19.45
N LYS A 192 18.05 14.02 -19.30
CA LYS A 192 17.13 13.51 -18.28
C LYS A 192 15.92 12.77 -18.84
N LYS A 193 15.85 12.59 -20.18
CA LYS A 193 14.69 11.96 -20.84
C LYS A 193 14.33 10.60 -20.26
N ASP A 194 15.33 9.80 -19.84
CA ASP A 194 15.15 8.45 -19.30
C ASP A 194 14.91 8.43 -17.78
N TRP A 195 14.89 9.60 -17.10
CA TRP A 195 14.54 9.70 -15.69
C TRP A 195 13.06 9.47 -15.43
N ILE A 196 12.25 9.61 -16.48
CA ILE A 196 10.83 9.28 -16.50
C ILE A 196 10.64 8.07 -17.40
N ALA A 197 10.00 7.03 -16.86
CA ALA A 197 9.62 5.84 -17.58
C ALA A 197 8.10 5.76 -17.76
N THR A 198 7.64 5.04 -18.76
CA THR A 198 6.22 4.82 -19.05
C THR A 198 5.88 3.34 -18.99
N ASN A 199 4.67 3.03 -18.49
CA ASN A 199 4.09 1.70 -18.57
C ASN A 199 2.58 1.84 -18.80
N GLY A 200 2.10 1.42 -19.99
CA GLY A 200 0.74 1.74 -20.42
C GLY A 200 0.52 3.25 -20.48
N ASP A 201 -0.52 3.73 -19.82
CA ASP A 201 -0.87 5.14 -19.68
C ASP A 201 -0.23 5.81 -18.43
N GLY A 202 0.53 5.05 -17.65
CA GLY A 202 1.22 5.54 -16.45
C GLY A 202 2.58 6.15 -16.74
N LYS A 203 2.96 7.16 -15.93
CA LYS A 203 4.28 7.77 -15.90
C LYS A 203 4.90 7.62 -14.53
N TYR A 204 6.17 7.26 -14.49
CA TYR A 204 6.86 6.88 -13.28
C TYR A 204 8.26 7.49 -13.22
N TYR A 205 8.71 7.84 -12.03
CA TYR A 205 10.11 8.10 -11.75
C TYR A 205 10.92 6.82 -11.97
N ASN A 206 12.01 6.89 -12.75
CA ASN A 206 12.86 5.75 -13.01
C ASN A 206 13.93 5.59 -11.91
N PRO A 207 13.80 4.62 -11.00
CA PRO A 207 14.70 4.48 -9.85
C PRO A 207 16.11 4.00 -10.23
N ALA A 208 16.36 3.68 -11.49
CA ALA A 208 17.69 3.36 -11.99
C ALA A 208 18.68 4.53 -11.84
N TYR A 209 18.18 5.78 -11.85
CA TYR A 209 19.00 6.98 -11.77
C TYR A 209 19.13 7.47 -10.33
N SER A 210 20.37 7.68 -9.87
CA SER A 210 20.65 8.13 -8.51
C SER A 210 20.03 9.49 -8.18
N GLN A 211 19.94 10.38 -9.16
CA GLN A 211 19.31 11.70 -9.02
C GLN A 211 17.80 11.59 -8.80
N VAL A 212 17.16 10.59 -9.42
CA VAL A 212 15.74 10.29 -9.20
C VAL A 212 15.54 9.74 -7.80
N ARG A 213 16.38 8.79 -7.35
CA ARG A 213 16.34 8.28 -5.97
C ARG A 213 16.54 9.40 -4.96
N LYS A 214 17.47 10.34 -5.25
CA LYS A 214 17.69 11.50 -4.38
C LYS A 214 16.47 12.42 -4.31
N LEU A 215 15.82 12.74 -5.42
CA LEU A 215 14.58 13.53 -5.42
C LEU A 215 13.51 12.92 -4.49
N ILE A 216 13.36 11.60 -4.54
CA ILE A 216 12.36 10.89 -3.73
C ILE A 216 12.75 10.94 -2.25
N ALA A 217 14.02 10.74 -1.94
CA ALA A 217 14.55 10.80 -0.58
C ALA A 217 14.48 12.21 0.00
N ASP A 218 14.85 13.24 -0.77
CA ASP A 218 14.74 14.65 -0.38
C ASP A 218 13.28 15.02 -0.04
N GLY A 219 12.31 14.53 -0.83
CA GLY A 219 10.89 14.75 -0.56
C GLY A 219 10.40 14.05 0.71
N ALA A 220 10.95 12.90 1.07
CA ALA A 220 10.65 12.25 2.35
C ALA A 220 11.32 12.97 3.53
N GLN A 221 12.59 13.39 3.36
CA GLN A 221 13.31 14.18 4.33
C GLN A 221 12.61 15.52 4.60
N GLU A 222 12.07 16.18 3.56
CA GLU A 222 11.34 17.43 3.69
C GLU A 222 10.13 17.28 4.62
N ILE A 223 9.38 16.17 4.52
CA ILE A 223 8.27 15.87 5.44
C ILE A 223 8.82 15.70 6.86
N ALA A 224 9.85 14.89 7.05
CA ALA A 224 10.45 14.64 8.35
C ALA A 224 10.97 15.92 9.03
N LYS A 225 11.45 16.88 8.24
CA LYS A 225 12.00 18.15 8.73
C LYS A 225 10.94 19.17 9.08
N ASN A 226 9.85 19.22 8.32
CA ASN A 226 8.90 20.35 8.38
C ASN A 226 7.61 20.01 9.13
N TYR A 227 7.34 18.73 9.39
CA TYR A 227 6.09 18.25 10.00
C TYR A 227 6.39 17.26 11.12
N ASP A 228 5.60 17.34 12.19
CA ASP A 228 5.72 16.49 13.37
C ASP A 228 5.02 15.12 13.14
N VAL A 229 5.44 14.44 12.06
CA VAL A 229 4.92 13.11 11.76
C VAL A 229 5.59 12.04 12.61
N ASP A 230 4.83 11.03 13.06
CA ASP A 230 5.36 9.88 13.81
C ASP A 230 6.02 8.84 12.89
N GLY A 231 5.63 8.85 11.61
CA GLY A 231 6.19 7.94 10.63
C GLY A 231 6.00 8.39 9.18
N ILE A 232 6.75 7.73 8.30
CA ILE A 232 6.61 7.82 6.85
C ILE A 232 6.46 6.40 6.32
N GLN A 233 5.52 6.16 5.40
CA GLN A 233 5.27 4.85 4.82
C GLN A 233 5.33 4.90 3.30
N PHE A 234 6.01 3.92 2.69
CA PHE A 234 5.82 3.60 1.27
C PHE A 234 4.82 2.45 1.11
N ASP A 235 4.09 2.47 0.00
CA ASP A 235 3.24 1.35 -0.44
C ASP A 235 4.04 0.30 -1.24
N ASP A 236 3.33 -0.60 -1.94
CA ASP A 236 3.89 -1.68 -2.75
C ASP A 236 4.20 -1.28 -4.21
N TYR A 237 3.98 -0.02 -4.59
CA TYR A 237 4.12 0.41 -5.97
C TYR A 237 5.56 0.81 -6.29
N PHE A 238 6.45 -0.19 -6.44
CA PHE A 238 7.82 -0.02 -6.93
C PHE A 238 7.86 -0.12 -8.47
N TYR A 239 8.57 -1.08 -9.06
CA TYR A 239 8.52 -1.23 -10.51
C TYR A 239 7.10 -1.64 -10.96
N PRO A 240 6.46 -0.90 -11.87
CA PRO A 240 5.06 -1.20 -12.27
C PRO A 240 4.97 -2.38 -13.24
N THR A 241 6.10 -2.92 -13.69
CA THR A 241 6.15 -3.97 -14.71
C THR A 241 7.48 -4.73 -14.69
N GLN A 242 7.45 -5.98 -15.13
CA GLN A 242 8.65 -6.77 -15.40
C GLN A 242 9.19 -6.54 -16.83
N ASN A 243 8.45 -5.83 -17.71
CA ASN A 243 8.85 -5.56 -19.07
C ASN A 243 10.24 -4.88 -19.09
N PRO A 244 11.24 -5.45 -19.84
CA PRO A 244 12.59 -4.90 -19.91
C PRO A 244 12.65 -3.52 -20.59
N GLU A 245 11.67 -3.16 -21.41
CA GLU A 245 11.63 -1.86 -22.10
C GLU A 245 11.43 -0.68 -21.14
N PHE A 246 10.93 -0.93 -19.91
CA PHE A 246 10.67 0.12 -18.93
C PHE A 246 11.91 0.97 -18.59
N ASP A 247 13.05 0.34 -18.44
CA ASP A 247 14.32 0.96 -18.05
C ASP A 247 15.50 0.48 -18.91
N LYS A 248 15.20 0.03 -20.14
CA LYS A 248 16.14 -0.59 -21.06
C LYS A 248 17.44 0.18 -21.22
N THR A 249 17.37 1.48 -21.52
CA THR A 249 18.56 2.32 -21.72
C THR A 249 19.48 2.30 -20.49
N ALA A 250 18.90 2.38 -19.30
CA ALA A 250 19.66 2.38 -18.06
C ALA A 250 20.31 1.02 -17.80
N TYR A 251 19.56 -0.07 -18.04
CA TYR A 251 20.09 -1.42 -17.86
C TYR A 251 21.17 -1.77 -18.89
N ASP A 252 21.00 -1.40 -20.15
CA ASP A 252 22.00 -1.62 -21.20
C ASP A 252 23.33 -0.88 -20.88
N ASN A 253 23.25 0.35 -20.39
CA ASN A 253 24.41 1.13 -19.96
C ASN A 253 25.11 0.48 -18.76
N TYR A 254 24.33 0.04 -17.78
CA TYR A 254 24.86 -0.72 -16.62
C TYR A 254 25.54 -2.01 -17.09
N SER A 255 24.86 -2.84 -17.89
CA SER A 255 25.37 -4.12 -18.38
C SER A 255 26.69 -3.97 -19.15
N LYS A 256 26.74 -2.99 -20.06
CA LYS A 256 27.95 -2.67 -20.84
C LYS A 256 29.13 -2.25 -19.95
N SER A 257 28.86 -1.49 -18.90
CA SER A 257 29.88 -1.07 -17.95
C SER A 257 30.34 -2.23 -17.06
N ALA A 258 29.40 -3.00 -16.50
CA ALA A 258 29.67 -4.11 -15.60
C ALA A 258 30.43 -5.25 -16.30
N SER A 259 30.13 -5.52 -17.58
CA SER A 259 30.81 -6.55 -18.38
C SER A 259 32.31 -6.33 -18.54
N LYS A 260 32.82 -5.12 -18.29
CA LYS A 260 34.26 -4.85 -18.27
C LYS A 260 34.97 -5.43 -17.03
N ASN A 261 34.22 -5.64 -15.96
CA ASN A 261 34.73 -6.05 -14.66
C ASN A 261 34.17 -7.41 -14.18
N GLY A 262 33.41 -8.10 -15.03
CA GLY A 262 32.82 -9.39 -14.70
C GLY A 262 31.45 -9.61 -15.36
N LYS A 263 30.67 -10.53 -14.79
CA LYS A 263 29.31 -10.81 -15.25
C LYS A 263 28.32 -9.78 -14.69
N PRO A 264 27.54 -9.08 -15.53
CA PRO A 264 26.50 -8.18 -15.05
C PRO A 264 25.42 -8.95 -14.27
N LEU A 265 24.77 -8.27 -13.34
CA LEU A 265 23.56 -8.78 -12.68
C LEU A 265 22.45 -8.98 -13.73
N SER A 266 21.56 -9.92 -13.49
CA SER A 266 20.31 -10.02 -14.25
C SER A 266 19.47 -8.74 -14.08
N LEU A 267 18.55 -8.48 -15.02
CA LEU A 267 17.66 -7.30 -14.95
C LEU A 267 16.95 -7.20 -13.61
N MET A 268 16.42 -8.30 -13.09
CA MET A 268 15.67 -8.29 -11.84
C MET A 268 16.56 -8.09 -10.61
N GLU A 269 17.77 -8.66 -10.59
CA GLU A 269 18.73 -8.39 -9.51
C GLU A 269 19.18 -6.93 -9.51
N TRP A 270 19.43 -6.37 -10.69
CA TRP A 270 19.80 -4.97 -10.86
C TRP A 270 18.65 -4.03 -10.44
N ARG A 271 17.40 -4.33 -10.80
CA ARG A 271 16.20 -3.59 -10.35
C ARG A 271 16.04 -3.63 -8.84
N ARG A 272 16.21 -4.81 -8.21
CA ARG A 272 16.21 -4.93 -6.74
C ARG A 272 17.31 -4.07 -6.12
N GLY A 273 18.51 -4.07 -6.69
CA GLY A 273 19.61 -3.19 -6.24
C GLY A 273 19.24 -1.71 -6.29
N ASN A 274 18.54 -1.25 -7.34
CA ASN A 274 18.08 0.14 -7.45
C ASN A 274 17.05 0.52 -6.38
N ILE A 275 16.08 -0.39 -6.12
CA ILE A 275 15.08 -0.16 -5.07
C ILE A 275 15.72 -0.25 -3.68
N ASN A 276 16.62 -1.18 -3.42
CA ASN A 276 17.37 -1.24 -2.18
C ASN A 276 18.15 0.06 -1.93
N ALA A 277 18.80 0.61 -2.97
CA ALA A 277 19.49 1.88 -2.87
C ALA A 277 18.53 3.06 -2.58
N LEU A 278 17.32 3.06 -3.16
CA LEU A 278 16.29 4.06 -2.85
C LEU A 278 15.83 3.94 -1.40
N VAL A 279 15.44 2.75 -0.96
CA VAL A 279 14.88 2.50 0.38
C VAL A 279 15.90 2.85 1.46
N SER A 280 17.16 2.41 1.30
CA SER A 280 18.24 2.71 2.24
C SER A 280 18.57 4.21 2.29
N LEU A 281 18.54 4.91 1.13
CA LEU A 281 18.75 6.36 1.08
C LEU A 281 17.63 7.10 1.83
N VAL A 282 16.37 6.75 1.58
CA VAL A 282 15.21 7.35 2.27
C VAL A 282 15.29 7.12 3.77
N TYR A 283 15.60 5.88 4.21
CA TYR A 283 15.80 5.57 5.60
C TYR A 283 16.87 6.47 6.24
N SER A 284 18.05 6.55 5.62
CA SER A 284 19.17 7.34 6.15
C SER A 284 18.85 8.84 6.24
N GLU A 285 18.18 9.40 5.24
CA GLU A 285 17.80 10.82 5.19
C GLU A 285 16.74 11.16 6.27
N ILE A 286 15.75 10.30 6.48
CA ILE A 286 14.75 10.46 7.56
C ILE A 286 15.46 10.41 8.93
N LYS A 287 16.30 9.38 9.16
CA LYS A 287 16.98 9.18 10.44
C LYS A 287 18.00 10.28 10.75
N ALA A 288 18.60 10.90 9.74
CA ALA A 288 19.49 12.05 9.91
C ALA A 288 18.75 13.31 10.42
N VAL A 289 17.46 13.45 10.08
CA VAL A 289 16.62 14.55 10.59
C VAL A 289 16.09 14.24 11.99
N ASN A 290 15.43 13.11 12.14
CA ASN A 290 14.85 12.68 13.42
C ASN A 290 14.85 11.14 13.53
N PRO A 291 15.69 10.56 14.39
CA PRO A 291 15.79 9.11 14.55
C PRO A 291 14.50 8.46 15.09
N ASN A 292 13.58 9.24 15.69
CA ASN A 292 12.33 8.73 16.25
C ASN A 292 11.21 8.59 15.21
N ILE A 293 11.31 9.25 14.04
CA ILE A 293 10.34 9.04 12.96
C ILE A 293 10.50 7.64 12.41
N SER A 294 9.45 6.85 12.46
CA SER A 294 9.44 5.49 11.91
C SER A 294 9.36 5.52 10.38
N PHE A 295 10.21 4.77 9.70
CA PHE A 295 10.07 4.54 8.25
C PHE A 295 9.66 3.10 8.00
N GLY A 296 8.58 2.88 7.26
CA GLY A 296 8.10 1.56 6.93
C GLY A 296 7.60 1.40 5.51
N ILE A 297 7.40 0.15 5.13
CA ILE A 297 6.88 -0.21 3.81
C ILE A 297 5.71 -1.17 3.97
N ALA A 298 4.66 -0.97 3.17
CA ALA A 298 3.55 -1.89 3.05
C ALA A 298 3.64 -2.64 1.70
N PRO A 299 4.45 -3.72 1.61
CA PRO A 299 4.60 -4.50 0.38
C PRO A 299 3.38 -5.38 0.13
N GLN A 300 3.36 -6.07 -1.00
CA GLN A 300 2.33 -7.07 -1.28
C GLN A 300 2.40 -8.22 -0.27
N GLY A 301 1.28 -8.92 -0.06
CA GLY A 301 1.24 -10.06 0.84
C GLY A 301 2.05 -11.27 0.33
N ASN A 302 2.28 -11.35 -0.99
CA ASN A 302 3.03 -12.41 -1.64
C ASN A 302 4.46 -11.97 -1.92
N VAL A 303 5.42 -12.53 -1.19
CA VAL A 303 6.86 -12.22 -1.31
C VAL A 303 7.40 -12.39 -2.74
N GLN A 304 6.92 -13.38 -3.49
CA GLN A 304 7.40 -13.57 -4.87
C GLN A 304 6.95 -12.43 -5.79
N ASN A 305 5.74 -11.90 -5.58
CA ASN A 305 5.29 -10.73 -6.32
C ASN A 305 6.16 -9.51 -6.01
N ASP A 306 6.51 -9.29 -4.74
CA ASP A 306 7.41 -8.21 -4.33
C ASP A 306 8.76 -8.31 -5.05
N LEU A 307 9.38 -9.49 -5.01
CA LEU A 307 10.65 -9.74 -5.69
C LEU A 307 10.57 -9.49 -7.20
N ASN A 308 9.44 -9.84 -7.83
CA ASN A 308 9.19 -9.62 -9.25
C ASN A 308 8.98 -8.13 -9.60
N MET A 309 8.63 -7.30 -8.62
CA MET A 309 8.46 -5.84 -8.76
C MET A 309 9.66 -5.05 -8.19
N GLY A 310 10.77 -5.74 -7.94
CA GLY A 310 12.01 -5.14 -7.47
C GLY A 310 12.07 -4.86 -5.97
N ALA A 311 11.05 -5.27 -5.21
CA ALA A 311 10.98 -5.10 -3.76
C ALA A 311 11.68 -6.27 -3.05
N ASP A 312 12.90 -6.05 -2.55
CA ASP A 312 13.71 -7.04 -1.85
C ASP A 312 13.35 -7.08 -0.36
N VAL A 313 12.12 -7.48 -0.08
CA VAL A 313 11.57 -7.54 1.29
C VAL A 313 12.39 -8.42 2.22
N SER A 314 13.08 -9.44 1.69
CA SER A 314 13.94 -10.31 2.49
C SER A 314 15.15 -9.55 3.05
N THR A 315 15.78 -8.71 2.25
CA THR A 315 16.87 -7.83 2.69
C THR A 315 16.34 -6.80 3.70
N TRP A 316 15.19 -6.15 3.43
CA TRP A 316 14.65 -5.13 4.31
C TRP A 316 14.25 -5.67 5.68
N CYS A 317 13.75 -6.91 5.74
CA CYS A 317 13.37 -7.57 6.99
C CYS A 317 14.56 -8.16 7.79
N SER A 318 15.75 -8.25 7.20
CA SER A 318 16.89 -8.92 7.82
C SER A 318 18.11 -8.04 8.08
N VAL A 319 18.30 -6.98 7.27
CA VAL A 319 19.44 -6.09 7.31
C VAL A 319 19.05 -4.72 7.89
N LYS A 320 19.90 -4.12 8.71
CA LYS A 320 19.70 -2.77 9.26
C LYS A 320 19.84 -1.71 8.16
N GLY A 321 19.14 -0.57 8.31
CA GLY A 321 19.31 0.60 7.44
C GLY A 321 18.34 0.62 6.26
N TYR A 322 17.23 -0.11 6.34
CA TYR A 322 16.17 -0.12 5.33
C TYR A 322 14.84 0.35 5.89
N VAL A 323 14.32 -0.29 6.93
CA VAL A 323 13.00 0.02 7.51
C VAL A 323 13.01 -0.17 9.03
N ASP A 324 12.09 0.51 9.72
CA ASP A 324 11.75 0.26 11.12
C ASP A 324 10.57 -0.70 11.26
N TYR A 325 9.72 -0.78 10.22
CA TYR A 325 8.63 -1.76 10.18
C TYR A 325 8.30 -2.19 8.76
N ILE A 326 7.71 -3.38 8.68
CA ILE A 326 7.13 -3.94 7.46
C ILE A 326 5.67 -4.27 7.71
N CYS A 327 4.79 -3.95 6.76
CA CYS A 327 3.36 -4.22 6.84
C CYS A 327 2.83 -4.90 5.57
N PRO A 328 3.05 -6.20 5.38
CA PRO A 328 2.53 -6.89 4.19
C PRO A 328 1.02 -6.77 4.08
N GLN A 329 0.53 -6.48 2.88
CA GLN A 329 -0.89 -6.36 2.56
C GLN A 329 -1.51 -7.77 2.43
N LEU A 330 -1.82 -8.41 3.57
CA LEU A 330 -2.43 -9.73 3.61
C LEU A 330 -3.93 -9.65 3.31
N TYR A 331 -4.26 -9.19 2.10
CA TYR A 331 -5.65 -9.00 1.64
C TYR A 331 -6.28 -10.31 1.15
N VAL A 332 -6.10 -11.35 1.93
CA VAL A 332 -6.56 -12.73 1.69
C VAL A 332 -7.27 -13.25 2.93
N ASN A 333 -8.13 -14.25 2.77
CA ASN A 333 -8.72 -14.93 3.91
C ASN A 333 -8.09 -16.32 4.15
N PHE A 334 -8.60 -17.06 5.12
CA PHE A 334 -8.10 -18.38 5.48
C PHE A 334 -8.33 -19.44 4.39
N ASP A 335 -9.38 -19.25 3.55
CA ASP A 335 -9.75 -20.16 2.46
C ASP A 335 -9.03 -19.82 1.13
N ASN A 336 -8.07 -18.89 1.13
CA ASN A 336 -7.34 -18.57 -0.10
C ASN A 336 -6.47 -19.76 -0.53
N PRO A 337 -6.66 -20.32 -1.75
CA PRO A 337 -5.97 -21.55 -2.15
C PRO A 337 -4.47 -21.37 -2.44
N VAL A 338 -4.01 -20.14 -2.65
CA VAL A 338 -2.60 -19.83 -3.01
C VAL A 338 -1.83 -19.31 -1.80
N LEU A 339 -2.48 -18.45 -1.01
CA LEU A 339 -1.86 -17.76 0.12
C LEU A 339 -2.84 -17.69 1.30
N PRO A 340 -3.12 -18.80 2.01
CA PRO A 340 -3.95 -18.78 3.22
C PRO A 340 -3.39 -17.79 4.24
N PHE A 341 -4.26 -17.01 4.88
CA PHE A 341 -3.86 -15.91 5.76
C PHE A 341 -2.91 -16.34 6.88
N ASP A 342 -3.22 -17.43 7.56
CA ASP A 342 -2.41 -17.96 8.67
C ASP A 342 -1.00 -18.37 8.23
N SER A 343 -0.90 -19.04 7.08
CA SER A 343 0.39 -19.41 6.48
C SER A 343 1.18 -18.17 6.05
N ALA A 344 0.51 -17.18 5.46
CA ALA A 344 1.12 -15.92 5.08
C ALA A 344 1.68 -15.16 6.30
N ALA A 345 0.88 -15.01 7.35
CA ALA A 345 1.31 -14.36 8.59
C ALA A 345 2.53 -15.05 9.23
N GLN A 346 2.54 -16.37 9.27
CA GLN A 346 3.68 -17.14 9.77
C GLN A 346 4.93 -16.98 8.89
N ASN A 347 4.77 -16.96 7.57
CA ASN A 347 5.88 -16.78 6.64
C ASN A 347 6.53 -15.40 6.78
N TRP A 348 5.71 -14.34 6.91
CA TRP A 348 6.21 -13.00 7.16
C TRP A 348 6.89 -12.87 8.51
N HIS A 349 6.34 -13.49 9.57
CA HIS A 349 7.02 -13.54 10.86
C HIS A 349 8.41 -14.22 10.79
N LYS A 350 8.55 -15.32 10.04
CA LYS A 350 9.84 -15.98 9.81
C LYS A 350 10.81 -15.16 8.97
N LEU A 351 10.28 -14.29 8.08
CA LEU A 351 11.09 -13.43 7.22
C LEU A 351 11.74 -12.29 8.01
N VAL A 352 11.05 -11.74 9.03
CA VAL A 352 11.56 -10.68 9.89
C VAL A 352 12.59 -11.24 10.85
N LYS A 353 13.86 -11.14 10.46
CA LYS A 353 15.03 -11.62 11.25
C LYS A 353 15.70 -10.52 12.05
N ASN A 354 15.55 -9.26 11.60
CA ASN A 354 16.07 -8.11 12.32
C ASN A 354 15.09 -7.72 13.44
N THR A 355 15.47 -7.94 14.68
CA THR A 355 14.63 -7.68 15.88
C THR A 355 14.24 -6.22 16.07
N ASN A 356 14.87 -5.29 15.36
CA ASN A 356 14.48 -3.87 15.38
C ASN A 356 13.37 -3.56 14.38
N VAL A 357 13.04 -4.47 13.46
CA VAL A 357 11.96 -4.30 12.49
C VAL A 357 10.65 -4.83 13.08
N LYS A 358 9.64 -3.97 13.16
CA LYS A 358 8.30 -4.35 13.58
C LYS A 358 7.52 -5.01 12.43
N LEU A 359 6.75 -6.04 12.76
CA LEU A 359 5.84 -6.68 11.82
C LEU A 359 4.41 -6.23 12.11
N TYR A 360 3.81 -5.48 11.20
CA TYR A 360 2.38 -5.22 11.19
C TYR A 360 1.71 -6.03 10.10
N LEU A 361 0.43 -6.38 10.28
CA LEU A 361 -0.33 -7.12 9.26
C LEU A 361 -1.38 -6.21 8.64
N GLY A 362 -1.34 -6.06 7.31
CA GLY A 362 -2.32 -5.30 6.55
C GLY A 362 -3.58 -6.13 6.28
N LEU A 363 -4.76 -5.65 6.70
CA LEU A 363 -6.02 -6.36 6.65
C LEU A 363 -7.04 -5.66 5.75
N ALA A 364 -7.78 -6.45 4.93
CA ALA A 364 -8.68 -5.97 3.90
C ALA A 364 -10.11 -5.75 4.38
N VAL A 365 -10.40 -4.64 5.05
CA VAL A 365 -11.77 -4.31 5.49
C VAL A 365 -12.75 -4.27 4.32
N TYR A 366 -12.34 -3.74 3.17
CA TYR A 366 -13.17 -3.59 1.97
C TYR A 366 -13.69 -4.90 1.38
N LYS A 367 -13.06 -6.03 1.69
CA LYS A 367 -13.50 -7.35 1.23
C LYS A 367 -14.59 -7.96 2.11
N SER A 368 -14.70 -7.54 3.39
CA SER A 368 -15.70 -8.08 4.30
C SER A 368 -17.13 -7.92 3.75
N GLY A 369 -17.91 -8.98 3.77
CA GLY A 369 -19.28 -9.01 3.25
C GLY A 369 -19.42 -8.89 1.73
N SER A 370 -18.30 -8.92 0.97
CA SER A 370 -18.32 -8.83 -0.50
C SER A 370 -18.17 -10.20 -1.17
N ASP A 371 -18.42 -10.24 -2.50
CA ASP A 371 -18.20 -11.44 -3.33
C ASP A 371 -16.74 -11.69 -3.69
N ALA A 372 -15.81 -10.93 -3.10
CA ALA A 372 -14.38 -11.11 -3.32
C ALA A 372 -13.94 -12.55 -3.01
N ASP A 373 -12.91 -13.00 -3.73
CA ASP A 373 -12.30 -14.32 -3.59
C ASP A 373 -13.36 -15.45 -3.64
N ASN A 374 -14.24 -15.40 -4.66
CA ASN A 374 -15.35 -16.36 -4.88
C ASN A 374 -16.35 -16.42 -3.71
N GLY A 375 -16.67 -15.28 -3.11
CA GLY A 375 -17.67 -15.15 -2.05
C GLY A 375 -17.22 -15.67 -0.68
N THR A 376 -15.94 -16.01 -0.51
CA THR A 376 -15.43 -16.53 0.76
C THR A 376 -15.51 -15.51 1.89
N TRP A 377 -15.52 -14.20 1.56
CA TRP A 377 -15.66 -13.11 2.52
C TRP A 377 -17.10 -12.87 3.01
N LYS A 378 -18.09 -13.58 2.45
CA LYS A 378 -19.47 -13.59 2.95
C LYS A 378 -19.77 -14.77 3.89
N LYS A 379 -18.85 -15.73 4.04
CA LYS A 379 -19.08 -16.91 4.86
C LYS A 379 -19.16 -16.60 6.36
N SER A 380 -18.59 -15.47 6.80
CA SER A 380 -18.55 -15.08 8.20
C SER A 380 -18.34 -13.56 8.32
N ASN A 381 -18.92 -12.96 9.36
CA ASN A 381 -18.66 -11.58 9.76
C ASN A 381 -17.59 -11.50 10.86
N ASN A 382 -16.70 -12.50 10.93
CA ASN A 382 -15.67 -12.62 11.98
C ASN A 382 -14.28 -12.96 11.40
N ILE A 383 -14.08 -12.76 10.11
CA ILE A 383 -12.83 -13.11 9.41
C ILE A 383 -11.69 -12.23 9.89
N LEU A 384 -11.87 -10.90 9.87
CA LEU A 384 -10.83 -9.95 10.31
C LEU A 384 -10.54 -10.09 11.82
N ALA A 385 -11.56 -10.32 12.64
CA ALA A 385 -11.37 -10.56 14.05
C ALA A 385 -10.54 -11.84 14.32
N GLN A 386 -10.76 -12.91 13.53
CA GLN A 386 -9.94 -14.10 13.57
C GLN A 386 -8.51 -13.82 13.06
N GLN A 387 -8.33 -12.97 12.04
CA GLN A 387 -7.03 -12.55 11.54
C GLN A 387 -6.23 -11.79 12.59
N VAL A 388 -6.87 -10.90 13.37
CA VAL A 388 -6.24 -10.25 14.53
C VAL A 388 -5.75 -11.29 15.55
N ASN A 389 -6.59 -12.28 15.88
CA ASN A 389 -6.20 -13.34 16.82
C ASN A 389 -5.02 -14.17 16.31
N VAL A 390 -5.00 -14.51 15.03
CA VAL A 390 -3.86 -15.22 14.40
C VAL A 390 -2.60 -14.35 14.42
N GLY A 391 -2.70 -13.07 14.07
CA GLY A 391 -1.57 -12.14 14.10
C GLY A 391 -0.96 -12.03 15.49
N ARG A 392 -1.78 -11.90 16.55
CA ARG A 392 -1.30 -11.90 17.94
C ARG A 392 -0.62 -13.22 18.32
N LYS A 393 -1.13 -14.38 17.88
CA LYS A 393 -0.51 -15.69 18.09
C LYS A 393 0.83 -15.82 17.35
N THR A 394 0.99 -15.19 16.20
CA THR A 394 2.25 -15.13 15.44
C THR A 394 3.19 -14.04 15.91
N ASN A 395 2.88 -13.35 17.01
CA ASN A 395 3.67 -12.28 17.60
C ASN A 395 3.94 -11.11 16.64
N CYS A 396 2.95 -10.71 15.81
CA CYS A 396 3.02 -9.43 15.11
C CYS A 396 2.89 -8.27 16.12
N ASP A 397 3.38 -7.09 15.74
CA ASP A 397 3.38 -5.88 16.57
C ASP A 397 2.11 -5.04 16.40
N GLY A 398 1.19 -5.44 15.51
CA GLY A 398 -0.09 -4.78 15.31
C GLY A 398 -0.68 -4.95 13.92
N PHE A 399 -1.67 -4.14 13.62
CA PHE A 399 -2.53 -4.28 12.44
C PHE A 399 -2.76 -2.94 11.76
N MET A 400 -2.85 -2.97 10.42
CA MET A 400 -3.25 -1.83 9.61
C MET A 400 -4.45 -2.22 8.76
N PHE A 401 -5.55 -1.47 8.84
CA PHE A 401 -6.83 -1.78 8.21
C PHE A 401 -7.03 -0.96 6.93
N TYR A 402 -7.19 -1.60 5.79
CA TYR A 402 -7.47 -0.95 4.51
C TYR A 402 -8.96 -1.07 4.19
N SER A 403 -9.72 0.03 4.26
CA SER A 403 -9.34 1.40 4.52
C SER A 403 -10.44 2.13 5.33
N TRP A 404 -10.19 3.36 5.71
CA TRP A 404 -11.14 4.24 6.40
C TRP A 404 -12.53 4.22 5.78
N ASP A 405 -12.63 4.30 4.43
CA ASP A 405 -13.90 4.34 3.70
C ASP A 405 -14.81 3.14 3.98
N TYR A 406 -14.27 2.08 4.55
CA TYR A 406 -14.99 0.85 4.83
C TYR A 406 -15.26 0.60 6.32
N LEU A 407 -14.73 1.44 7.23
CA LEU A 407 -14.98 1.24 8.68
C LEU A 407 -16.43 1.50 9.10
N ASN A 408 -17.17 2.32 8.33
CA ASN A 408 -18.55 2.71 8.66
C ASN A 408 -19.57 2.35 7.59
N LYS A 409 -19.27 1.42 6.68
CA LYS A 409 -20.24 0.97 5.65
C LYS A 409 -21.12 -0.12 6.19
N ASP A 410 -22.38 -0.16 5.77
CA ASP A 410 -23.35 -1.22 6.16
C ASP A 410 -22.80 -2.61 5.82
N GLN A 411 -22.14 -2.77 4.65
CA GLN A 411 -21.50 -4.00 4.20
C GLN A 411 -20.52 -4.58 5.23
N THR A 412 -19.76 -3.75 5.91
CA THR A 412 -18.64 -4.15 6.78
C THR A 412 -18.92 -3.96 8.27
N LYS A 413 -20.06 -3.37 8.62
CA LYS A 413 -20.40 -2.91 9.96
C LYS A 413 -20.25 -4.00 11.03
N GLU A 414 -20.79 -5.17 10.76
CA GLU A 414 -20.77 -6.28 11.73
C GLU A 414 -19.34 -6.82 11.93
N GLU A 415 -18.59 -6.98 10.84
CA GLU A 415 -17.18 -7.38 10.89
C GLU A 415 -16.34 -6.37 11.70
N VAL A 416 -16.51 -5.06 11.43
CA VAL A 416 -15.81 -4.00 12.16
C VAL A 416 -16.16 -4.01 13.65
N GLN A 417 -17.42 -4.22 14.01
CA GLN A 417 -17.82 -4.37 15.42
C GLN A 417 -17.13 -5.56 16.10
N ASN A 418 -17.00 -6.69 15.41
CA ASN A 418 -16.31 -7.86 15.94
C ASN A 418 -14.80 -7.63 16.05
N VAL A 419 -14.18 -6.94 15.09
CA VAL A 419 -12.78 -6.50 15.19
C VAL A 419 -12.60 -5.60 16.42
N MET A 420 -13.46 -4.60 16.63
CA MET A 420 -13.37 -3.70 17.78
C MET A 420 -13.44 -4.44 19.11
N LYS A 421 -14.30 -5.46 19.24
CA LYS A 421 -14.37 -6.31 20.46
C LYS A 421 -13.02 -7.00 20.73
N VAL A 422 -12.41 -7.55 19.68
CA VAL A 422 -11.11 -8.25 19.80
C VAL A 422 -9.97 -7.27 20.07
N LEU A 423 -9.98 -6.07 19.47
CA LEU A 423 -8.94 -5.07 19.72
C LEU A 423 -8.96 -4.53 21.15
N ASN A 424 -10.13 -4.55 21.82
CA ASN A 424 -10.31 -4.06 23.17
C ASN A 424 -10.22 -5.17 24.26
N SER A 425 -10.03 -6.42 23.87
CA SER A 425 -9.76 -7.57 24.76
C SER A 425 -8.23 -7.81 24.96
#